data_f74fc3b92d2cfe06f5cdd8000eb0546d
#
_entry.id   f74fc3b92d2cfe06f5cdd8000eb0546d
#
_cell.length_a   1.000
_cell.length_b   1.000
_cell.length_c   1.000
_cell.angle_alpha   90.00
_cell.angle_beta   90.00
_cell.angle_gamma   90.00
#
_symmetry.space_group_name_H-M   'P 1'
#
loop_
_entity.id
_entity.type
_entity.pdbx_description
1 polymer ?
#
loop_
_entity_poly.entity_id
_entity_poly.type
_entity_poly.pdbx_seq_one_letter_code
_entity_poly.pdbx_strand_id
1 'polypeptide(L)'
;MSCTISKNLEQLPIYPMLRKLAEQNGVVVTGNEQAGLFSGRGVEGDYQFGEDAIHGKFAGHGITGEFFFEVGKAAVTITDKPFWMPEKLLKQKVAEGLDALWKELAQ
;
A
#
# COMPACT_ATOMS: atom_id res chain seq x y z
N MET A 1 -4.87 11.38 14.45
CA MET A 1 -5.08 10.00 14.94
C MET A 1 -4.39 9.02 14.01
N SER A 2 -3.63 8.09 14.52
CA SER A 2 -2.96 7.10 13.69
C SER A 2 -3.46 5.69 14.02
N CYS A 3 -3.49 4.86 12.98
CA CYS A 3 -3.95 3.48 13.09
C CYS A 3 -3.01 2.64 12.23
N THR A 4 -2.41 1.61 12.81
CA THR A 4 -1.45 0.77 12.10
C THR A 4 -1.97 -0.64 11.95
N ILE A 5 -1.89 -1.16 10.72
CA ILE A 5 -2.27 -2.53 10.39
C ILE A 5 -1.00 -3.24 9.93
N SER A 6 -0.72 -4.40 10.48
CA SER A 6 0.48 -5.16 10.16
C SER A 6 0.14 -6.55 9.65
N LYS A 7 0.98 -7.07 8.77
CA LYS A 7 0.85 -8.41 8.20
C LYS A 7 2.24 -9.00 8.00
N ASN A 8 2.35 -10.32 8.13
CA ASN A 8 3.61 -11.01 7.88
C ASN A 8 3.87 -11.17 6.38
N LEU A 9 5.11 -10.94 5.97
CA LEU A 9 5.57 -11.11 4.60
C LEU A 9 6.67 -12.16 4.56
N GLU A 10 6.56 -13.11 3.63
CA GLU A 10 7.62 -14.09 3.44
C GLU A 10 8.79 -13.49 2.65
N GLN A 11 8.48 -12.64 1.68
CA GLN A 11 9.50 -11.98 0.87
C GLN A 11 8.97 -10.63 0.37
N LEU A 12 9.88 -9.73 0.02
CA LEU A 12 9.52 -8.44 -0.55
C LEU A 12 9.08 -8.60 -1.99
N PRO A 13 7.97 -7.93 -2.39
CA PRO A 13 7.61 -7.84 -3.79
C PRO A 13 8.66 -7.05 -4.55
N ILE A 14 8.92 -7.42 -5.79
CA ILE A 14 9.84 -6.69 -6.65
C ILE A 14 9.07 -5.68 -7.50
N TYR A 15 9.77 -4.64 -7.95
CA TYR A 15 9.15 -3.55 -8.72
C TYR A 15 8.35 -4.04 -9.95
N PRO A 16 8.88 -4.92 -10.81
CA PRO A 16 8.12 -5.38 -11.98
C PRO A 16 6.79 -6.05 -11.62
N MET A 17 6.76 -6.80 -10.52
CA MET A 17 5.53 -7.45 -10.06
C MET A 17 4.50 -6.44 -9.58
N LEU A 18 4.94 -5.47 -8.78
CA LEU A 18 4.05 -4.43 -8.27
C LEU A 18 3.52 -3.54 -9.39
N ARG A 19 4.35 -3.21 -10.36
CA ARG A 19 3.95 -2.40 -11.50
C ARG A 19 2.90 -3.13 -12.35
N LYS A 20 3.12 -4.41 -12.63
CA LYS A 20 2.17 -5.23 -13.39
C LYS A 20 0.84 -5.31 -12.67
N LEU A 21 0.87 -5.56 -11.37
CA LEU A 21 -0.33 -5.63 -10.55
C LEU A 21 -1.10 -4.30 -10.56
N ALA A 22 -0.40 -3.19 -10.43
CA ALA A 22 -1.01 -1.87 -10.48
C ALA A 22 -1.70 -1.62 -11.83
N GLU A 23 -1.02 -1.93 -12.92
CA GLU A 23 -1.58 -1.77 -14.26
C GLU A 23 -2.83 -2.61 -14.47
N GLN A 24 -2.82 -3.85 -13.97
CA GLN A 24 -3.98 -4.74 -14.05
C GLN A 24 -5.19 -4.20 -13.26
N ASN A 25 -4.94 -3.38 -12.26
CA ASN A 25 -5.99 -2.81 -11.42
C ASN A 25 -6.34 -1.36 -11.77
N GLY A 26 -5.84 -0.87 -12.90
CA GLY A 26 -6.17 0.48 -13.36
C GLY A 26 -5.38 1.58 -12.66
N VAL A 27 -4.25 1.24 -12.06
CA VAL A 27 -3.37 2.20 -11.39
C VAL A 27 -2.20 2.51 -12.31
N VAL A 28 -1.94 3.80 -12.55
CA VAL A 28 -0.82 4.26 -13.36
C VAL A 28 0.38 4.49 -12.48
N VAL A 29 1.51 3.89 -12.83
CA VAL A 29 2.77 4.05 -12.10
C VAL A 29 3.74 4.83 -12.99
N THR A 30 4.30 5.91 -12.44
CA THR A 30 5.32 6.71 -13.10
C THR A 30 6.55 6.77 -12.23
N GLY A 31 7.74 6.76 -12.86
CA GLY A 31 8.98 6.73 -12.12
C GLY A 31 9.84 5.54 -12.53
N ASN A 32 10.72 5.12 -11.64
CA ASN A 32 11.64 4.02 -11.90
C ASN A 32 11.63 2.98 -10.79
N GLU A 33 12.60 2.05 -10.81
CA GLU A 33 12.69 0.98 -9.83
C GLU A 33 13.02 1.45 -8.41
N GLN A 34 13.49 2.67 -8.27
CA GLN A 34 13.92 3.21 -6.98
C GLN A 34 12.84 4.06 -6.33
N ALA A 35 12.15 4.89 -7.12
CA ALA A 35 11.13 5.77 -6.60
C ALA A 35 10.19 6.23 -7.71
N GLY A 36 8.99 6.62 -7.34
CA GLY A 36 8.02 7.13 -8.29
C GLY A 36 6.71 7.51 -7.64
N LEU A 37 5.71 7.66 -8.51
CA LEU A 37 4.35 8.02 -8.11
C LEU A 37 3.37 7.01 -8.68
N PHE A 38 2.26 6.84 -8.01
CA PHE A 38 1.17 6.02 -8.53
C PHE A 38 -0.15 6.77 -8.36
N SER A 39 -1.08 6.54 -9.28
CA SER A 39 -2.42 7.08 -9.16
C SER A 39 -3.42 6.22 -9.92
N GLY A 40 -4.63 6.14 -9.40
CA GLY A 40 -5.73 5.44 -10.04
C GLY A 40 -6.77 5.00 -9.02
N ARG A 41 -8.00 4.80 -9.50
CA ARG A 41 -9.13 4.35 -8.70
C ARG A 41 -9.41 5.25 -7.49
N GLY A 42 -9.13 6.56 -7.64
CA GLY A 42 -9.38 7.53 -6.59
C GLY A 42 -8.29 7.61 -5.52
N VAL A 43 -7.17 6.91 -5.72
CA VAL A 43 -6.05 6.91 -4.79
C VAL A 43 -4.79 7.37 -5.52
N GLU A 44 -3.97 8.14 -4.85
CA GLU A 44 -2.68 8.56 -5.37
C GLU A 44 -1.63 8.49 -4.26
N GLY A 45 -0.37 8.38 -4.64
CA GLY A 45 0.70 8.31 -3.67
C GLY A 45 2.07 8.23 -4.31
N ASP A 46 3.07 7.98 -3.47
CA ASP A 46 4.45 7.79 -3.90
C ASP A 46 5.00 6.49 -3.33
N TYR A 47 6.16 6.09 -3.86
CA TYR A 47 6.84 4.90 -3.37
C TYR A 47 8.34 5.08 -3.47
N GLN A 48 9.07 4.39 -2.60
CA GLN A 48 10.52 4.30 -2.64
C GLN A 48 10.93 2.87 -2.33
N PHE A 49 11.81 2.31 -3.17
CA PHE A 49 12.37 0.98 -2.95
C PHE A 49 13.78 1.15 -2.36
N GLY A 50 13.97 0.64 -1.15
CA GLY A 50 15.28 0.54 -0.53
C GLY A 50 15.84 -0.87 -0.68
N GLU A 51 16.99 -1.14 -0.08
CA GLU A 51 17.61 -2.46 -0.14
C GLU A 51 16.77 -3.52 0.55
N ASP A 52 16.21 -3.20 1.71
CA ASP A 52 15.49 -4.15 2.55
C ASP A 52 14.04 -3.76 2.80
N ALA A 53 13.57 -2.68 2.19
CA ALA A 53 12.22 -2.18 2.48
C ALA A 53 11.65 -1.38 1.32
N ILE A 54 10.32 -1.32 1.30
CA ILE A 54 9.57 -0.48 0.37
C ILE A 54 8.70 0.42 1.23
N HIS A 55 8.72 1.71 0.98
CA HIS A 55 7.87 2.63 1.74
C HIS A 55 7.31 3.72 0.85
N GLY A 56 6.25 4.35 1.33
CA GLY A 56 5.62 5.44 0.60
C GLY A 56 4.41 5.98 1.33
N LYS A 57 3.72 6.90 0.67
CA LYS A 57 2.52 7.55 1.19
C LYS A 57 1.39 7.38 0.19
N PHE A 58 0.17 7.43 0.67
CA PHE A 58 -1.00 7.37 -0.19
C PHE A 58 -2.09 8.30 0.35
N ALA A 59 -2.97 8.73 -0.55
CA ALA A 59 -4.14 9.52 -0.21
C ALA A 59 -5.27 9.19 -1.18
N GLY A 60 -6.49 9.10 -0.67
CA GLY A 60 -7.66 8.86 -1.49
C GLY A 60 -8.88 8.57 -0.63
N HIS A 61 -10.06 8.89 -1.17
CA HIS A 61 -11.35 8.66 -0.49
C HIS A 61 -11.42 9.30 0.90
N GLY A 62 -10.70 10.44 1.10
CA GLY A 62 -10.67 11.11 2.40
C GLY A 62 -9.70 10.51 3.40
N ILE A 63 -8.93 9.52 2.99
CA ILE A 63 -7.98 8.80 3.85
C ILE A 63 -6.56 9.13 3.41
N THR A 64 -5.68 9.39 4.36
CA THR A 64 -4.26 9.61 4.12
C THR A 64 -3.47 8.66 4.99
N GLY A 65 -2.39 8.11 4.45
CA GLY A 65 -1.58 7.17 5.22
C GLY A 65 -0.21 6.94 4.61
N GLU A 66 0.52 6.03 5.25
CA GLU A 66 1.84 5.61 4.84
C GLU A 66 1.90 4.09 4.84
N PHE A 67 2.76 3.53 4.00
CA PHE A 67 2.99 2.09 4.01
C PHE A 67 4.48 1.81 4.13
N PHE A 68 4.80 0.68 4.77
CA PHE A 68 6.17 0.23 4.94
C PHE A 68 6.18 -1.29 4.84
N PHE A 69 6.93 -1.81 3.88
CA PHE A 69 7.04 -3.26 3.67
C PHE A 69 8.50 -3.67 3.83
N GLU A 70 8.75 -4.66 4.67
CA GLU A 70 10.07 -5.28 4.80
C GLU A 70 9.89 -6.79 4.89
N VAL A 71 10.97 -7.53 4.77
CA VAL A 71 10.90 -9.00 4.91
C VAL A 71 10.42 -9.31 6.32
N GLY A 72 9.37 -10.10 6.41
CA GLY A 72 8.75 -10.47 7.68
C GLY A 72 7.64 -9.56 8.13
N LYS A 73 7.46 -8.37 7.51
CA LYS A 73 6.45 -7.44 7.99
C LYS A 73 5.95 -6.48 6.91
N ALA A 74 4.65 -6.33 6.82
CA ALA A 74 4.02 -5.25 6.07
C ALA A 74 3.22 -4.41 7.05
N ALA A 75 3.36 -3.10 6.99
CA ALA A 75 2.63 -2.19 7.86
C ALA A 75 2.00 -1.07 7.05
N VAL A 76 0.75 -0.76 7.35
CA VAL A 76 0.05 0.38 6.80
C VAL A 76 -0.41 1.24 7.97
N THR A 77 -0.03 2.51 7.96
CA THR A 77 -0.39 3.45 9.03
C THR A 77 -1.31 4.51 8.45
N ILE A 78 -2.51 4.61 8.98
CA ILE A 78 -3.46 5.64 8.58
C ILE A 78 -3.22 6.86 9.45
N THR A 79 -2.87 7.98 8.82
CA THR A 79 -2.55 9.22 9.53
C THR A 79 -3.73 10.18 9.58
N ASP A 80 -4.69 10.04 8.65
CA ASP A 80 -5.89 10.85 8.64
C ASP A 80 -7.04 10.08 8.01
N LYS A 81 -8.25 10.30 8.52
CA LYS A 81 -9.45 9.66 8.00
C LYS A 81 -10.66 10.55 8.25
N PRO A 82 -11.79 10.36 7.51
CA PRO A 82 -13.02 11.07 7.82
C PRO A 82 -13.49 10.75 9.24
N PHE A 83 -13.97 11.76 9.94
CA PHE A 83 -14.39 11.58 11.33
C PHE A 83 -15.60 10.63 11.47
N TRP A 84 -16.40 10.51 10.41
CA TRP A 84 -17.57 9.62 10.40
C TRP A 84 -17.20 8.15 10.16
N MET A 85 -15.96 7.85 9.79
CA MET A 85 -15.53 6.48 9.50
C MET A 85 -14.97 5.82 10.76
N PRO A 86 -15.61 4.73 11.24
CA PRO A 86 -15.08 4.01 12.42
C PRO A 86 -13.71 3.41 12.12
N GLU A 87 -12.80 3.51 13.09
CA GLU A 87 -11.46 2.94 12.98
C GLU A 87 -11.50 1.43 12.71
N LYS A 88 -12.42 0.73 13.37
CA LYS A 88 -12.58 -0.72 13.18
C LYS A 88 -12.92 -1.07 11.73
N LEU A 89 -13.81 -0.32 11.11
CA LEU A 89 -14.18 -0.54 9.71
C LEU A 89 -12.99 -0.27 8.79
N LEU A 90 -12.26 0.80 9.06
CA LEU A 90 -11.07 1.16 8.27
C LEU A 90 -10.01 0.06 8.35
N LYS A 91 -9.70 -0.44 9.55
CA LYS A 91 -8.75 -1.53 9.73
C LYS A 91 -9.17 -2.77 8.95
N GLN A 92 -10.44 -3.12 9.00
CA GLN A 92 -10.98 -4.27 8.29
C GLN A 92 -10.79 -4.10 6.77
N LYS A 93 -11.11 -2.94 6.23
CA LYS A 93 -10.98 -2.66 4.79
C LYS A 93 -9.53 -2.72 4.32
N VAL A 94 -8.62 -2.15 5.10
CA VAL A 94 -7.20 -2.19 4.76
C VAL A 94 -6.65 -3.62 4.84
N ALA A 95 -7.03 -4.36 5.87
CA ALA A 95 -6.60 -5.75 6.02
C ALA A 95 -7.08 -6.62 4.85
N GLU A 96 -8.33 -6.45 4.42
CA GLU A 96 -8.87 -7.16 3.27
C GLU A 96 -8.09 -6.80 1.99
N GLY A 97 -7.75 -5.53 1.81
CA GLY A 97 -6.97 -5.08 0.67
C GLY A 97 -5.58 -5.68 0.64
N LEU A 98 -4.91 -5.75 1.79
CA LEU A 98 -3.59 -6.36 1.90
C LEU A 98 -3.64 -7.86 1.63
N ASP A 99 -4.66 -8.56 2.13
CA ASP A 99 -4.83 -9.98 1.86
C ASP A 99 -5.04 -10.26 0.37
N ALA A 100 -5.86 -9.46 -0.29
CA ALA A 100 -6.10 -9.59 -1.72
C ALA A 100 -4.82 -9.35 -2.53
N LEU A 101 -4.06 -8.32 -2.15
CA LEU A 101 -2.80 -7.99 -2.80
C LEU A 101 -1.78 -9.14 -2.67
N TRP A 102 -1.63 -9.66 -1.47
CA TRP A 102 -0.67 -10.75 -1.20
C TRP A 102 -1.06 -12.04 -1.91
N LYS A 103 -2.35 -12.31 -1.99
CA LYS A 103 -2.85 -13.48 -2.70
C LYS A 103 -2.52 -13.40 -4.19
N GLU A 104 -2.65 -12.23 -4.80
CA GLU A 104 -2.29 -12.04 -6.20
C GLU A 104 -0.78 -12.15 -6.42
N LEU A 105 0.02 -11.60 -5.51
CA LEU A 105 1.49 -11.68 -5.60
C LEU A 105 2.02 -13.10 -5.43
N ALA A 106 1.31 -13.95 -4.72
CA ALA A 106 1.72 -15.32 -4.48
C ALA A 106 1.44 -16.26 -5.65
N GLN A 107 0.69 -15.79 -6.65
CA GLN A 107 0.34 -16.60 -7.83
C GLN A 107 1.39 -16.50 -8.94
#